data_661beb578aeefd142c250c1b3ca11cbb
#
_entry.id   661beb578aeefd142c250c1b3ca11cbb
#
_cell.length_a   1.000
_cell.length_b   1.000
_cell.length_c   1.000
_cell.angle_alpha   90.00
_cell.angle_beta   90.00
_cell.angle_gamma   90.00
#
_symmetry.space_group_name_H-M   'P 1'
#
loop_
_entity.id
_entity.type
_entity.pdbx_description
1 polymer ?
#
loop_
_entity_poly.entity_id
_entity_poly.type
_entity_poly.pdbx_seq_one_letter_code
_entity_poly.pdbx_strand_id
1 'polypeptide(L)'
;PEGPRLSRLMGAQVLCSPMNWNESSIPSDIWLTRAKENGMYVIASNRHGNEKGFDFCGGSGIIDPEGRVVACQPHGDGIAIAEIDLEMKPDRSDIPLRRPKLYRELQLQRYPWYQSQYYQAYATEPLLEGKQFSTAVYSIKPENREEGFMAVKQAISQAGKQGDRLLVLPELVLGGVPDDLQQAQCMAIREDDPVWKELSSLVMENHVDVILGFVLEENGKLWNAAACLCEDGSRHYYQKSHLTEREARWAEAGDCAGLVLDRPYGRIGVLLGNEIFITEVPRLLANRGCDILAIPAVENPSCPPGIP
;
A
#
# COMPACT_ATOMS: atom_id res chain seq x y z
N PRO A 1 0.46 -14.46 -3.57
CA PRO A 1 -0.65 -13.52 -3.91
C PRO A 1 -1.38 -13.91 -5.20
N GLU A 2 -0.66 -14.37 -6.21
CA GLU A 2 -1.18 -14.54 -7.59
C GLU A 2 -2.23 -15.63 -7.69
N GLY A 3 -2.02 -16.78 -7.08
CA GLY A 3 -2.97 -17.93 -7.17
C GLY A 3 -4.37 -17.59 -6.68
N PRO A 4 -4.56 -17.07 -5.44
CA PRO A 4 -5.85 -16.62 -4.94
C PRO A 4 -6.47 -15.53 -5.81
N ARG A 5 -5.69 -14.54 -6.25
CA ARG A 5 -6.17 -13.46 -7.13
C ARG A 5 -6.67 -13.99 -8.47
N LEU A 6 -5.93 -14.87 -9.11
CA LEU A 6 -6.35 -15.49 -10.39
C LEU A 6 -7.63 -16.30 -10.20
N SER A 7 -7.73 -17.11 -9.14
CA SER A 7 -8.95 -17.87 -8.84
C SER A 7 -10.16 -16.94 -8.70
N ARG A 8 -10.01 -15.83 -7.98
CA ARG A 8 -11.08 -14.83 -7.84
C ARG A 8 -11.48 -14.20 -9.18
N LEU A 9 -10.51 -13.84 -10.00
CA LEU A 9 -10.76 -13.26 -11.32
C LEU A 9 -11.44 -14.25 -12.28
N MET A 10 -11.28 -15.54 -12.05
CA MET A 10 -11.99 -16.62 -12.75
C MET A 10 -13.37 -16.92 -12.16
N GLY A 11 -13.81 -16.18 -11.14
CA GLY A 11 -15.14 -16.30 -10.55
C GLY A 11 -15.21 -17.16 -9.28
N ALA A 12 -14.09 -17.60 -8.71
CA ALA A 12 -14.13 -18.37 -7.47
C ALA A 12 -14.68 -17.51 -6.32
N GLN A 13 -15.59 -18.11 -5.53
CA GLN A 13 -16.15 -17.54 -4.31
C GLN A 13 -15.55 -18.20 -3.07
N VAL A 14 -14.98 -19.39 -3.22
CA VAL A 14 -14.35 -20.15 -2.16
C VAL A 14 -12.99 -20.65 -2.64
N LEU A 15 -11.96 -20.42 -1.86
CA LEU A 15 -10.62 -20.98 -2.05
C LEU A 15 -10.41 -22.11 -1.04
N CYS A 16 -10.31 -23.34 -1.50
CA CYS A 16 -9.93 -24.50 -0.70
C CYS A 16 -8.42 -24.71 -0.77
N SER A 17 -7.76 -24.71 0.37
CA SER A 17 -6.31 -24.74 0.43
C SER A 17 -5.81 -25.78 1.44
N PRO A 18 -5.62 -27.06 1.03
CA PRO A 18 -4.89 -28.03 1.83
C PRO A 18 -3.40 -27.67 1.81
N MET A 19 -2.76 -27.63 2.99
CA MET A 19 -1.40 -27.09 3.08
C MET A 19 -0.56 -27.70 4.21
N ASN A 20 0.72 -27.41 4.16
CA ASN A 20 1.72 -27.72 5.18
C ASN A 20 2.39 -26.41 5.60
N TRP A 21 1.70 -25.62 6.42
CA TRP A 21 2.13 -24.29 6.83
C TRP A 21 2.79 -24.33 8.20
N ASN A 22 3.85 -23.58 8.41
CA ASN A 22 4.68 -23.61 9.62
C ASN A 22 4.92 -22.22 10.25
N GLU A 23 4.01 -21.27 10.03
CA GLU A 23 4.08 -19.97 10.69
C GLU A 23 3.61 -20.01 12.15
N SER A 24 3.95 -18.95 12.90
CA SER A 24 3.60 -18.80 14.31
C SER A 24 2.16 -18.30 14.54
N SER A 25 1.58 -17.58 13.60
CA SER A 25 0.19 -17.10 13.69
C SER A 25 -0.80 -18.14 13.18
N ILE A 26 -1.89 -18.36 13.91
CA ILE A 26 -2.92 -19.36 13.58
C ILE A 26 -4.34 -18.82 13.86
N PRO A 27 -5.24 -18.80 12.85
CA PRO A 27 -4.93 -18.99 11.43
C PRO A 27 -3.95 -17.93 10.91
N SER A 28 -3.21 -18.26 9.84
CA SER A 28 -2.19 -17.36 9.30
C SER A 28 -2.80 -16.02 8.83
N ASP A 29 -2.17 -14.91 9.18
CA ASP A 29 -2.56 -13.56 8.74
C ASP A 29 -2.54 -13.43 7.21
N ILE A 30 -1.70 -14.23 6.53
CA ILE A 30 -1.69 -14.33 5.08
C ILE A 30 -3.03 -14.85 4.55
N TRP A 31 -3.63 -15.83 5.21
CA TRP A 31 -4.93 -16.38 4.78
C TRP A 31 -6.05 -15.36 4.96
N LEU A 32 -6.03 -14.64 6.10
CA LEU A 32 -6.97 -13.54 6.37
C LEU A 32 -6.87 -12.46 5.29
N THR A 33 -5.64 -12.07 4.98
CA THR A 33 -5.37 -11.10 3.91
C THR A 33 -5.84 -11.60 2.55
N ARG A 34 -5.56 -12.89 2.19
CA ARG A 34 -6.03 -13.46 0.90
C ARG A 34 -7.55 -13.48 0.80
N ALA A 35 -8.27 -13.76 1.88
CA ALA A 35 -9.72 -13.71 1.91
C ALA A 35 -10.24 -12.29 1.65
N LYS A 36 -9.74 -11.31 2.42
CA LYS A 36 -10.18 -9.93 2.37
C LYS A 36 -9.88 -9.25 1.03
N GLU A 37 -8.63 -9.30 0.56
CA GLU A 37 -8.23 -8.62 -0.69
C GLU A 37 -8.90 -9.17 -1.95
N ASN A 38 -9.39 -10.42 -1.90
CA ASN A 38 -10.08 -11.07 -2.99
C ASN A 38 -11.60 -11.15 -2.78
N GLY A 39 -12.11 -10.79 -1.60
CA GLY A 39 -13.52 -10.85 -1.27
C GLY A 39 -14.10 -12.25 -1.47
N MET A 40 -13.42 -13.29 -0.95
CA MET A 40 -13.83 -14.68 -1.07
C MET A 40 -13.54 -15.46 0.21
N TYR A 41 -14.29 -16.53 0.46
CA TYR A 41 -13.99 -17.45 1.55
C TYR A 41 -12.64 -18.15 1.31
N VAL A 42 -11.88 -18.34 2.39
CA VAL A 42 -10.71 -19.21 2.41
C VAL A 42 -10.95 -20.33 3.40
N ILE A 43 -10.89 -21.56 2.91
CA ILE A 43 -10.99 -22.78 3.73
C ILE A 43 -9.62 -23.43 3.69
N ALA A 44 -8.87 -23.24 4.78
CA ALA A 44 -7.51 -23.75 4.93
C ALA A 44 -7.50 -24.98 5.84
N SER A 45 -7.05 -26.11 5.31
CA SER A 45 -6.77 -27.31 6.10
C SER A 45 -5.26 -27.48 6.22
N ASN A 46 -4.74 -27.28 7.42
CA ASN A 46 -3.32 -27.33 7.70
C ASN A 46 -2.92 -28.53 8.55
N ARG A 47 -1.72 -28.99 8.35
CA ARG A 47 -1.07 -30.01 9.13
C ARG A 47 -0.64 -29.47 10.50
N HIS A 48 -0.55 -30.31 11.53
CA HIS A 48 0.00 -29.96 12.83
C HIS A 48 1.05 -30.99 13.29
N GLY A 49 1.85 -30.59 14.30
CA GLY A 49 2.86 -31.42 14.93
C GLY A 49 4.19 -31.50 14.18
N ASN A 50 5.15 -32.22 14.79
CA ASN A 50 6.50 -32.35 14.22
C ASN A 50 6.59 -33.54 13.28
N GLU A 51 7.11 -33.28 12.07
CA GLU A 51 7.40 -34.33 11.11
C GLU A 51 8.75 -34.06 10.42
N LYS A 52 9.68 -35.00 10.55
CA LYS A 52 11.01 -34.92 9.94
C LYS A 52 11.78 -33.64 10.28
N GLY A 53 11.58 -33.12 11.51
CA GLY A 53 12.23 -31.88 11.97
C GLY A 53 11.52 -30.58 11.58
N PHE A 54 10.36 -30.65 10.93
CA PHE A 54 9.51 -29.49 10.66
C PHE A 54 8.34 -29.47 11.64
N ASP A 55 8.13 -28.32 12.28
CA ASP A 55 6.99 -28.09 13.15
C ASP A 55 5.86 -27.39 12.37
N PHE A 56 4.77 -28.12 12.15
CA PHE A 56 3.57 -27.59 11.53
C PHE A 56 2.63 -26.99 12.58
N CYS A 57 2.19 -25.77 12.37
CA CYS A 57 1.49 -24.97 13.38
C CYS A 57 0.03 -25.37 13.63
N GLY A 58 -0.60 -26.13 12.73
CA GLY A 58 -2.05 -26.34 12.78
C GLY A 58 -2.82 -25.11 12.30
N GLY A 59 -3.88 -24.74 13.04
CA GLY A 59 -4.67 -23.54 12.74
C GLY A 59 -5.56 -23.67 11.50
N SER A 60 -6.02 -24.90 11.19
CA SER A 60 -7.03 -25.09 10.13
C SER A 60 -8.22 -24.16 10.36
N GLY A 61 -8.66 -23.42 9.34
CA GLY A 61 -9.67 -22.40 9.54
C GLY A 61 -10.53 -22.12 8.33
N ILE A 62 -11.70 -21.54 8.63
CA ILE A 62 -12.65 -21.02 7.66
C ILE A 62 -12.72 -19.51 7.86
N ILE A 63 -12.41 -18.74 6.82
CA ILE A 63 -12.26 -17.30 6.85
C ILE A 63 -13.26 -16.71 5.87
N ASP A 64 -14.00 -15.68 6.29
CA ASP A 64 -15.00 -15.01 5.47
C ASP A 64 -14.37 -13.97 4.49
N PRO A 65 -15.14 -13.44 3.54
CA PRO A 65 -14.67 -12.43 2.58
C PRO A 65 -14.20 -11.10 3.22
N GLU A 66 -14.51 -10.86 4.50
CA GLU A 66 -14.02 -9.69 5.25
C GLU A 66 -12.71 -9.98 5.99
N GLY A 67 -12.16 -11.20 5.85
CA GLY A 67 -10.96 -11.61 6.54
C GLY A 67 -11.14 -12.00 8.00
N ARG A 68 -12.39 -12.28 8.44
CA ARG A 68 -12.69 -12.71 9.82
C ARG A 68 -12.68 -14.24 9.90
N VAL A 69 -12.12 -14.77 10.98
CA VAL A 69 -12.15 -16.20 11.27
C VAL A 69 -13.55 -16.61 11.70
N VAL A 70 -14.22 -17.43 10.90
CA VAL A 70 -15.57 -17.93 11.19
C VAL A 70 -15.51 -19.19 12.04
N ALA A 71 -14.58 -20.09 11.75
CA ALA A 71 -14.31 -21.28 12.53
C ALA A 71 -12.83 -21.65 12.45
N CYS A 72 -12.28 -22.22 13.51
CA CYS A 72 -10.88 -22.62 13.56
C CYS A 72 -10.70 -23.88 14.42
N GLN A 73 -9.85 -24.77 13.95
CA GLN A 73 -9.24 -25.86 14.75
C GLN A 73 -7.78 -25.46 15.02
N PRO A 74 -7.47 -24.86 16.19
CA PRO A 74 -6.18 -24.24 16.40
C PRO A 74 -5.04 -25.26 16.53
N HIS A 75 -5.25 -26.36 17.23
CA HIS A 75 -4.20 -27.36 17.50
C HIS A 75 -4.75 -28.77 17.54
N GLY A 76 -3.91 -29.73 17.18
CA GLY A 76 -4.25 -31.15 17.25
C GLY A 76 -5.23 -31.60 16.17
N ASP A 77 -5.66 -32.86 16.30
CA ASP A 77 -6.66 -33.45 15.40
C ASP A 77 -8.05 -32.86 15.70
N GLY A 78 -8.81 -32.56 14.67
CA GLY A 78 -10.15 -32.02 14.83
C GLY A 78 -10.79 -31.54 13.54
N ILE A 79 -12.01 -31.02 13.67
CA ILE A 79 -12.82 -30.52 12.56
C ILE A 79 -13.32 -29.12 12.92
N ALA A 80 -13.11 -28.14 12.04
CA ALA A 80 -13.78 -26.86 12.08
C ALA A 80 -14.97 -26.87 11.11
N ILE A 81 -16.14 -26.42 11.57
CA ILE A 81 -17.38 -26.40 10.79
C ILE A 81 -17.98 -25.01 10.86
N ALA A 82 -18.42 -24.47 9.71
CA ALA A 82 -19.18 -23.26 9.62
C ALA A 82 -20.17 -23.35 8.44
N GLU A 83 -21.27 -22.64 8.58
CA GLU A 83 -22.12 -22.29 7.43
C GLU A 83 -21.52 -21.09 6.71
N ILE A 84 -21.47 -21.13 5.39
CA ILE A 84 -20.97 -20.04 4.57
C ILE A 84 -22.10 -19.53 3.68
N ASP A 85 -22.18 -18.21 3.53
CA ASP A 85 -23.18 -17.56 2.67
C ASP A 85 -22.47 -17.06 1.38
N LEU A 86 -22.72 -17.74 0.27
CA LEU A 86 -22.13 -17.37 -1.03
C LEU A 86 -22.76 -16.10 -1.64
N GLU A 87 -23.89 -15.63 -1.12
CA GLU A 87 -24.48 -14.34 -1.49
C GLU A 87 -23.84 -13.17 -0.72
N MET A 88 -23.05 -13.45 0.31
CA MET A 88 -22.31 -12.46 1.05
C MET A 88 -21.37 -11.70 0.12
N LYS A 89 -21.54 -10.38 0.06
CA LYS A 89 -20.64 -9.49 -0.64
C LYS A 89 -19.76 -8.75 0.35
N PRO A 90 -18.46 -8.64 0.10
CA PRO A 90 -17.62 -7.80 0.94
C PRO A 90 -18.09 -6.35 0.89
N ASP A 91 -17.99 -5.64 2.01
CA ASP A 91 -18.35 -4.21 2.11
C ASP A 91 -17.54 -3.36 1.13
N ARG A 92 -16.35 -3.85 0.80
CA ARG A 92 -15.43 -3.21 -0.14
C ARG A 92 -14.86 -4.22 -1.10
N SER A 93 -14.86 -3.86 -2.38
CA SER A 93 -14.15 -4.62 -3.41
C SER A 93 -13.37 -3.65 -4.31
N ASP A 94 -12.05 -3.79 -4.30
CA ASP A 94 -11.16 -3.01 -5.18
C ASP A 94 -10.93 -3.70 -6.55
N ILE A 95 -11.52 -4.88 -6.75
CA ILE A 95 -11.41 -5.63 -8.02
C ILE A 95 -11.90 -4.81 -9.24
N PRO A 96 -13.04 -4.08 -9.17
CA PRO A 96 -13.49 -3.24 -10.28
C PRO A 96 -12.55 -2.06 -10.59
N LEU A 97 -11.75 -1.64 -9.63
CA LEU A 97 -10.80 -0.53 -9.79
C LEU A 97 -9.52 -0.94 -10.52
N ARG A 98 -9.34 -2.23 -10.80
CA ARG A 98 -8.12 -2.74 -11.44
C ARG A 98 -7.92 -2.15 -12.84
N ARG A 99 -6.67 -1.83 -13.13
CA ARG A 99 -6.21 -1.32 -14.43
C ARG A 99 -5.14 -2.24 -15.04
N PRO A 100 -5.53 -3.38 -15.64
CA PRO A 100 -4.58 -4.44 -16.07
C PRO A 100 -3.45 -3.97 -16.98
N LYS A 101 -3.68 -2.89 -17.75
CA LYS A 101 -2.65 -2.31 -18.62
C LYS A 101 -1.43 -1.80 -17.85
N LEU A 102 -1.62 -1.38 -16.60
CA LEU A 102 -0.55 -0.86 -15.74
C LEU A 102 0.29 -1.98 -15.11
N TYR A 103 -0.17 -3.24 -15.16
CA TYR A 103 0.46 -4.37 -14.48
C TYR A 103 1.24 -5.30 -15.40
N ARG A 104 1.55 -4.88 -16.60
CA ARG A 104 2.25 -5.74 -17.59
C ARG A 104 3.58 -6.30 -17.07
N GLU A 105 4.25 -5.57 -16.21
CA GLU A 105 5.51 -6.02 -15.60
C GLU A 105 5.33 -7.28 -14.73
N LEU A 106 4.14 -7.52 -14.19
CA LEU A 106 3.86 -8.74 -13.40
C LEU A 106 3.92 -10.02 -14.25
N GLN A 107 3.85 -9.91 -15.58
CA GLN A 107 4.04 -11.04 -16.50
C GLN A 107 5.52 -11.41 -16.64
N LEU A 108 6.42 -10.53 -16.26
CA LEU A 108 7.86 -10.76 -16.28
C LEU A 108 8.28 -11.31 -14.93
N GLN A 109 9.00 -12.41 -14.91
CA GLN A 109 9.61 -12.93 -13.70
C GLN A 109 10.83 -12.07 -13.36
N ARG A 110 10.65 -11.07 -12.51
CA ARG A 110 11.72 -10.24 -11.97
C ARG A 110 11.88 -10.58 -10.50
N TYR A 111 13.05 -11.05 -10.12
CA TYR A 111 13.41 -11.32 -8.73
C TYR A 111 14.67 -10.54 -8.36
N PRO A 112 14.60 -9.22 -8.21
CA PRO A 112 15.77 -8.38 -7.95
C PRO A 112 16.50 -8.77 -6.66
N TRP A 113 15.79 -9.33 -5.68
CA TRP A 113 16.36 -9.81 -4.41
C TRP A 113 16.95 -11.21 -4.47
N TYR A 114 16.77 -11.94 -5.56
CA TYR A 114 17.26 -13.31 -5.68
C TYR A 114 18.58 -13.35 -6.44
N GLN A 115 19.71 -13.44 -5.73
CA GLN A 115 21.05 -13.43 -6.32
C GLN A 115 21.51 -14.81 -6.79
N SER A 116 20.65 -15.82 -6.88
CA SER A 116 21.07 -17.11 -7.40
C SER A 116 21.39 -17.02 -8.89
N GLN A 117 22.37 -17.81 -9.34
CA GLN A 117 22.83 -17.84 -10.73
C GLN A 117 21.68 -18.07 -11.75
N TYR A 118 20.62 -18.76 -11.35
CA TYR A 118 19.45 -19.04 -12.18
C TYR A 118 18.59 -17.81 -12.47
N TYR A 119 18.62 -16.78 -11.62
CA TYR A 119 17.75 -15.62 -11.72
C TYR A 119 18.49 -14.33 -12.09
N GLN A 120 19.81 -14.34 -12.14
CA GLN A 120 20.62 -13.17 -12.55
C GLN A 120 20.26 -12.65 -13.94
N ALA A 121 19.86 -13.54 -14.85
CA ALA A 121 19.41 -13.17 -16.20
C ALA A 121 18.13 -12.33 -16.21
N TYR A 122 17.35 -12.35 -15.11
CA TYR A 122 16.09 -11.62 -14.96
C TYR A 122 16.20 -10.41 -14.04
N ALA A 123 17.30 -10.28 -13.32
CA ALA A 123 17.59 -9.10 -12.51
C ALA A 123 17.96 -7.93 -13.43
N THR A 124 17.10 -6.93 -13.49
CA THR A 124 17.27 -5.79 -14.40
C THR A 124 18.11 -4.65 -13.79
N GLU A 125 18.18 -4.60 -12.47
CA GLU A 125 18.90 -3.55 -11.75
C GLU A 125 19.52 -4.13 -10.47
N PRO A 126 20.72 -3.66 -10.07
CA PRO A 126 21.29 -4.03 -8.79
C PRO A 126 20.43 -3.48 -7.65
N LEU A 127 20.24 -4.27 -6.60
CA LEU A 127 19.63 -3.79 -5.37
C LEU A 127 20.57 -2.83 -4.67
N LEU A 128 20.02 -1.76 -4.13
CA LEU A 128 20.75 -0.90 -3.21
C LEU A 128 21.03 -1.66 -1.91
N GLU A 129 22.17 -1.38 -1.29
CA GLU A 129 22.51 -1.92 0.00
C GLU A 129 21.62 -1.26 1.07
N GLY A 130 20.74 -2.03 1.70
CA GLY A 130 19.83 -1.52 2.75
C GLY A 130 20.61 -1.05 3.98
N LYS A 131 20.19 0.07 4.57
CA LYS A 131 20.78 0.64 5.79
C LYS A 131 19.70 0.84 6.85
N GLN A 132 20.07 0.69 8.10
CA GLN A 132 19.21 1.05 9.21
C GLN A 132 19.08 2.57 9.28
N PHE A 133 17.83 3.07 9.37
CA PHE A 133 17.52 4.50 9.49
C PHE A 133 16.25 4.72 10.30
N SER A 134 16.07 5.95 10.79
CA SER A 134 14.85 6.36 11.50
C SER A 134 13.83 6.94 10.51
N THR A 135 12.56 6.62 10.71
CA THR A 135 11.45 7.12 9.92
C THR A 135 10.32 7.60 10.81
N ALA A 136 9.62 8.64 10.38
CA ALA A 136 8.46 9.19 11.07
C ALA A 136 7.21 9.11 10.20
N VAL A 137 6.07 8.93 10.85
CA VAL A 137 4.75 9.14 10.28
C VAL A 137 4.04 10.19 11.12
N TYR A 138 3.26 11.05 10.47
CA TYR A 138 2.52 12.10 11.15
C TYR A 138 1.06 12.05 10.74
N SER A 139 0.16 12.06 11.70
CA SER A 139 -1.28 12.01 11.45
C SER A 139 -1.90 13.37 11.77
N ILE A 140 -2.51 13.98 10.77
CA ILE A 140 -3.21 15.27 10.89
C ILE A 140 -4.39 15.33 9.94
N LYS A 141 -5.43 16.04 10.36
CA LYS A 141 -6.60 16.38 9.55
C LYS A 141 -6.70 17.91 9.48
N PRO A 142 -6.11 18.55 8.46
CA PRO A 142 -6.22 20.00 8.29
C PRO A 142 -7.64 20.38 7.85
N GLU A 143 -8.12 21.52 8.32
CA GLU A 143 -9.41 22.08 7.90
C GLU A 143 -9.29 22.93 6.64
N ASN A 144 -8.07 23.44 6.36
CA ASN A 144 -7.79 24.29 5.21
C ASN A 144 -6.31 24.21 4.79
N ARG A 145 -5.99 24.86 3.66
CA ARG A 145 -4.63 24.87 3.08
C ARG A 145 -3.59 25.49 4.01
N GLU A 146 -3.91 26.58 4.69
CA GLU A 146 -2.97 27.28 5.56
C GLU A 146 -2.58 26.41 6.77
N GLU A 147 -3.56 25.79 7.40
CA GLU A 147 -3.34 24.86 8.51
C GLU A 147 -2.53 23.64 8.07
N GLY A 148 -2.88 23.04 6.92
CA GLY A 148 -2.14 21.90 6.35
C GLY A 148 -0.68 22.26 6.08
N PHE A 149 -0.43 23.42 5.50
CA PHE A 149 0.91 23.89 5.22
C PHE A 149 1.74 24.14 6.50
N MET A 150 1.14 24.78 7.50
CA MET A 150 1.80 25.00 8.80
C MET A 150 2.14 23.69 9.50
N ALA A 151 1.22 22.74 9.47
CA ALA A 151 1.44 21.43 10.08
C ALA A 151 2.55 20.63 9.37
N VAL A 152 2.59 20.66 8.04
CA VAL A 152 3.67 20.04 7.24
C VAL A 152 5.02 20.63 7.64
N LYS A 153 5.14 21.96 7.74
CA LYS A 153 6.40 22.62 8.18
C LYS A 153 6.82 22.20 9.59
N GLN A 154 5.85 22.12 10.50
CA GLN A 154 6.12 21.69 11.87
C GLN A 154 6.59 20.22 11.91
N ALA A 155 5.95 19.34 11.15
CA ALA A 155 6.31 17.92 11.07
C ALA A 155 7.73 17.73 10.50
N ILE A 156 8.10 18.47 9.45
CA ILE A 156 9.46 18.45 8.88
C ILE A 156 10.49 18.85 9.92
N SER A 157 10.25 19.97 10.60
CA SER A 157 11.17 20.47 11.64
C SER A 157 11.29 19.51 12.82
N GLN A 158 10.21 18.82 13.18
CA GLN A 158 10.23 17.83 14.25
C GLN A 158 11.00 16.57 13.84
N ALA A 159 10.76 16.04 12.66
CA ALA A 159 11.46 14.89 12.12
C ALA A 159 12.99 15.15 12.03
N GLY A 160 13.38 16.32 11.52
CA GLY A 160 14.80 16.70 11.48
C GLY A 160 15.46 16.77 12.87
N LYS A 161 14.78 17.31 13.89
CA LYS A 161 15.27 17.32 15.27
C LYS A 161 15.45 15.92 15.87
N GLN A 162 14.65 14.95 15.42
CA GLN A 162 14.74 13.55 15.86
C GLN A 162 15.76 12.75 15.07
N GLY A 163 16.29 13.30 13.97
CA GLY A 163 17.22 12.63 13.09
C GLY A 163 16.57 11.62 12.15
N ASP A 164 15.26 11.78 11.90
CA ASP A 164 14.54 10.94 10.97
C ASP A 164 14.99 11.24 9.53
N ARG A 165 15.08 10.19 8.70
CA ARG A 165 15.52 10.31 7.32
C ARG A 165 14.35 10.31 6.33
N LEU A 166 13.21 9.78 6.74
CA LEU A 166 11.98 9.73 5.97
C LEU A 166 10.81 10.16 6.83
N LEU A 167 9.99 11.06 6.31
CA LEU A 167 8.72 11.49 6.90
C LEU A 167 7.60 11.21 5.90
N VAL A 168 6.60 10.43 6.33
CA VAL A 168 5.39 10.18 5.53
C VAL A 168 4.21 10.90 6.17
N LEU A 169 3.57 11.75 5.40
CA LEU A 169 2.43 12.58 5.79
C LEU A 169 1.15 12.08 5.10
N PRO A 170 -0.04 12.46 5.59
CA PRO A 170 -1.30 12.01 5.02
C PRO A 170 -1.51 12.37 3.55
N GLU A 171 -2.37 11.60 2.89
CA GLU A 171 -2.97 11.95 1.60
C GLU A 171 -3.77 13.25 1.74
N LEU A 172 -3.66 14.14 0.75
CA LEU A 172 -4.37 15.43 0.69
C LEU A 172 -4.12 16.37 1.89
N VAL A 173 -2.96 16.24 2.54
CA VAL A 173 -2.62 17.00 3.75
C VAL A 173 -2.52 18.52 3.53
N LEU A 174 -2.28 18.98 2.31
CA LEU A 174 -2.13 20.41 1.99
C LEU A 174 -3.46 21.15 1.74
N GLY A 175 -4.61 20.52 1.92
CA GLY A 175 -5.87 21.21 1.68
C GLY A 175 -7.10 20.49 2.21
N GLY A 176 -6.94 19.22 2.63
CA GLY A 176 -8.04 18.35 3.00
C GLY A 176 -8.62 17.58 1.82
N VAL A 177 -9.71 16.86 2.07
CA VAL A 177 -10.34 15.97 1.09
C VAL A 177 -11.49 16.70 0.39
N PRO A 178 -11.38 16.99 -0.93
CA PRO A 178 -12.43 17.67 -1.65
C PRO A 178 -13.66 16.77 -1.85
N ASP A 179 -14.85 17.36 -1.79
CA ASP A 179 -16.11 16.68 -2.06
C ASP A 179 -16.49 16.73 -3.54
N ASP A 180 -16.05 17.77 -4.23
CA ASP A 180 -16.37 18.04 -5.64
C ASP A 180 -15.22 18.73 -6.40
N LEU A 181 -15.44 18.95 -7.68
CA LEU A 181 -14.46 19.58 -8.57
C LEU A 181 -14.14 21.03 -8.16
N GLN A 182 -15.11 21.79 -7.66
CA GLN A 182 -14.89 23.19 -7.30
C GLN A 182 -13.99 23.28 -6.06
N GLN A 183 -14.22 22.47 -5.06
CA GLN A 183 -13.35 22.40 -3.88
C GLN A 183 -11.95 21.93 -4.26
N ALA A 184 -11.84 20.91 -5.12
CA ALA A 184 -10.54 20.42 -5.60
C ALA A 184 -9.76 21.53 -6.34
N GLN A 185 -10.43 22.34 -7.17
CA GLN A 185 -9.81 23.49 -7.86
C GLN A 185 -9.28 24.54 -6.86
N CYS A 186 -10.02 24.81 -5.78
CA CYS A 186 -9.57 25.75 -4.75
C CYS A 186 -8.37 25.25 -3.93
N MET A 187 -8.22 23.93 -3.80
CA MET A 187 -7.14 23.27 -3.07
C MET A 187 -5.91 22.98 -3.94
N ALA A 188 -6.06 23.05 -5.25
CA ALA A 188 -5.04 22.63 -6.19
C ALA A 188 -3.75 23.46 -6.09
N ILE A 189 -2.65 22.76 -6.24
CA ILE A 189 -1.30 23.33 -6.20
C ILE A 189 -0.62 22.93 -7.51
N ARG A 190 -0.01 23.91 -8.17
CA ARG A 190 0.73 23.69 -9.41
C ARG A 190 2.17 23.33 -9.11
N GLU A 191 2.84 22.74 -10.06
CA GLU A 191 4.25 22.35 -9.92
C GLU A 191 5.18 23.56 -9.72
N ASP A 192 4.82 24.73 -10.26
CA ASP A 192 5.57 25.99 -10.16
C ASP A 192 5.16 26.85 -8.94
N ASP A 193 4.23 26.39 -8.09
CA ASP A 193 3.78 27.12 -6.89
C ASP A 193 4.95 27.39 -5.94
N PRO A 194 5.09 28.64 -5.43
CA PRO A 194 6.15 29.02 -4.48
C PRO A 194 6.23 28.13 -3.23
N VAL A 195 5.14 27.49 -2.83
CA VAL A 195 5.08 26.60 -1.67
C VAL A 195 6.14 25.50 -1.74
N TRP A 196 6.41 25.00 -2.92
CA TRP A 196 7.40 23.93 -3.11
C TRP A 196 8.83 24.38 -2.83
N LYS A 197 9.15 25.65 -3.15
CA LYS A 197 10.48 26.20 -2.85
C LYS A 197 10.69 26.29 -1.34
N GLU A 198 9.67 26.73 -0.59
CA GLU A 198 9.75 26.84 0.85
C GLU A 198 9.87 25.45 1.52
N LEU A 199 9.01 24.50 1.13
CA LEU A 199 9.07 23.15 1.67
C LEU A 199 10.38 22.43 1.32
N SER A 200 10.88 22.55 0.07
CA SER A 200 12.15 21.94 -0.32
C SER A 200 13.32 22.52 0.47
N SER A 201 13.36 23.84 0.73
CA SER A 201 14.39 24.43 1.56
C SER A 201 14.37 23.84 2.97
N LEU A 202 13.18 23.70 3.55
CA LEU A 202 13.00 23.13 4.89
C LEU A 202 13.43 21.66 4.96
N VAL A 203 13.11 20.87 3.93
CA VAL A 203 13.52 19.48 3.79
C VAL A 203 15.03 19.36 3.74
N MET A 204 15.70 20.17 2.94
CA MET A 204 17.17 20.19 2.84
C MET A 204 17.83 20.61 4.15
N GLU A 205 17.32 21.63 4.82
CA GLU A 205 17.83 22.13 6.10
C GLU A 205 17.69 21.09 7.23
N ASN A 206 16.66 20.27 7.19
CA ASN A 206 16.38 19.25 8.21
C ASN A 206 16.88 17.84 7.82
N HIS A 207 17.48 17.67 6.66
CA HIS A 207 18.04 16.39 6.16
C HIS A 207 17.05 15.22 6.20
N VAL A 208 15.78 15.46 5.83
CA VAL A 208 14.70 14.48 5.85
C VAL A 208 13.99 14.44 4.51
N ASP A 209 13.83 13.27 3.92
CA ASP A 209 12.97 13.08 2.76
C ASP A 209 11.50 13.10 3.20
N VAL A 210 10.64 13.77 2.46
CA VAL A 210 9.23 13.94 2.83
C VAL A 210 8.31 13.48 1.70
N ILE A 211 7.35 12.63 2.05
CA ILE A 211 6.31 12.18 1.13
C ILE A 211 4.96 12.65 1.68
N LEU A 212 4.23 13.43 0.89
CA LEU A 212 2.96 14.04 1.28
C LEU A 212 1.94 14.02 0.14
N GLY A 213 0.65 13.94 0.48
CA GLY A 213 -0.44 13.96 -0.48
C GLY A 213 -1.04 15.36 -0.68
N PHE A 214 -1.46 15.69 -1.92
CA PHE A 214 -2.07 16.97 -2.27
C PHE A 214 -2.89 16.86 -3.56
N VAL A 215 -3.64 17.92 -3.88
CA VAL A 215 -4.30 18.06 -5.18
C VAL A 215 -3.33 18.77 -6.13
N LEU A 216 -2.88 18.07 -7.17
CA LEU A 216 -2.03 18.64 -8.23
C LEU A 216 -2.90 19.20 -9.34
N GLU A 217 -2.61 20.42 -9.80
CA GLU A 217 -3.09 20.96 -11.09
C GLU A 217 -1.98 20.89 -12.12
N GLU A 218 -2.22 20.19 -13.20
CA GLU A 218 -1.30 20.11 -14.33
C GLU A 218 -2.08 20.12 -15.65
N ASN A 219 -1.72 21.02 -16.56
CA ASN A 219 -2.34 21.16 -17.89
C ASN A 219 -3.89 21.30 -17.85
N GLY A 220 -4.41 22.00 -16.83
CA GLY A 220 -5.84 22.21 -16.65
C GLY A 220 -6.62 20.99 -16.15
N LYS A 221 -5.91 19.96 -15.69
CA LYS A 221 -6.46 18.75 -15.06
C LYS A 221 -6.06 18.71 -13.61
N LEU A 222 -6.85 17.98 -12.81
CA LEU A 222 -6.59 17.78 -11.40
C LEU A 222 -6.25 16.31 -11.12
N TRP A 223 -5.32 16.11 -10.21
CA TRP A 223 -4.83 14.81 -9.80
C TRP A 223 -4.82 14.70 -8.28
N ASN A 224 -5.24 13.56 -7.75
CA ASN A 224 -4.84 13.17 -6.40
C ASN A 224 -3.39 12.71 -6.51
N ALA A 225 -2.47 13.40 -5.86
CA ALA A 225 -1.04 13.20 -6.07
C ALA A 225 -0.24 13.13 -4.78
N ALA A 226 0.91 12.47 -4.82
CA ALA A 226 1.94 12.57 -3.81
C ALA A 226 3.12 13.42 -4.34
N ALA A 227 3.63 14.32 -3.49
CA ALA A 227 4.91 14.97 -3.69
C ALA A 227 5.96 14.26 -2.82
N CYS A 228 7.11 13.97 -3.43
CA CYS A 228 8.28 13.43 -2.77
C CYS A 228 9.37 14.51 -2.83
N LEU A 229 9.60 15.16 -1.71
CA LEU A 229 10.60 16.21 -1.52
C LEU A 229 11.84 15.58 -0.91
N CYS A 230 12.96 15.61 -1.61
CA CYS A 230 14.17 14.92 -1.19
C CYS A 230 15.20 15.88 -0.60
N GLU A 231 15.98 15.40 0.38
CA GLU A 231 17.06 16.18 1.02
C GLU A 231 18.14 16.69 0.06
N ASP A 232 18.27 16.05 -1.11
CA ASP A 232 19.19 16.47 -2.17
C ASP A 232 18.63 17.60 -3.06
N GLY A 233 17.43 18.10 -2.73
CA GLY A 233 16.71 19.13 -3.47
C GLY A 233 15.91 18.61 -4.66
N SER A 234 15.99 17.32 -4.99
CA SER A 234 15.14 16.73 -6.02
C SER A 234 13.68 16.63 -5.56
N ARG A 235 12.77 16.68 -6.53
CA ARG A 235 11.33 16.61 -6.30
C ARG A 235 10.69 15.72 -7.34
N HIS A 236 9.84 14.80 -6.89
CA HIS A 236 9.11 13.87 -7.74
C HIS A 236 7.63 13.89 -7.39
N TYR A 237 6.80 13.62 -8.40
CA TYR A 237 5.35 13.54 -8.22
C TYR A 237 4.83 12.18 -8.64
N TYR A 238 3.86 11.68 -7.90
CA TYR A 238 3.09 10.51 -8.23
C TYR A 238 1.62 10.89 -8.36
N GLN A 239 1.02 10.64 -9.49
CA GLN A 239 -0.41 10.83 -9.74
C GLN A 239 -1.13 9.50 -9.47
N LYS A 240 -2.08 9.51 -8.54
CA LYS A 240 -2.84 8.32 -8.14
C LYS A 240 -3.47 7.64 -9.34
N SER A 241 -3.17 6.37 -9.54
CA SER A 241 -3.61 5.63 -10.71
C SER A 241 -4.97 4.93 -10.52
N HIS A 242 -5.36 4.63 -9.28
CA HIS A 242 -6.58 3.91 -8.95
C HIS A 242 -7.46 4.77 -8.04
N LEU A 243 -8.39 5.47 -8.67
CA LEU A 243 -9.28 6.40 -7.99
C LEU A 243 -10.47 5.64 -7.39
N THR A 244 -10.91 6.07 -6.22
CA THR A 244 -12.22 5.73 -5.67
C THR A 244 -13.32 6.45 -6.46
N GLU A 245 -14.58 6.04 -6.30
CA GLU A 245 -15.72 6.72 -6.93
C GLU A 245 -15.83 8.20 -6.52
N ARG A 246 -15.43 8.54 -5.30
CA ARG A 246 -15.40 9.92 -4.81
C ARG A 246 -14.33 10.73 -5.52
N GLU A 247 -13.13 10.20 -5.63
CA GLU A 247 -12.01 10.86 -6.28
C GLU A 247 -12.23 11.03 -7.79
N ALA A 248 -12.85 10.05 -8.44
CA ALA A 248 -13.18 10.12 -9.88
C ALA A 248 -14.15 11.25 -10.25
N ARG A 249 -14.78 11.92 -9.26
CA ARG A 249 -15.63 13.08 -9.50
C ARG A 249 -14.84 14.36 -9.77
N TRP A 250 -13.58 14.39 -9.36
CA TRP A 250 -12.75 15.59 -9.46
C TRP A 250 -11.34 15.35 -10.00
N ALA A 251 -10.79 14.16 -9.92
CA ALA A 251 -9.43 13.82 -10.34
C ALA A 251 -9.41 12.95 -11.59
N GLU A 252 -8.37 13.15 -12.39
CA GLU A 252 -7.96 12.22 -13.44
C GLU A 252 -7.11 11.09 -12.86
N ALA A 253 -7.14 9.92 -13.47
CA ALA A 253 -6.36 8.78 -13.04
C ALA A 253 -4.98 8.75 -13.71
N GLY A 254 -3.92 8.68 -12.91
CA GLY A 254 -2.53 8.54 -13.36
C GLY A 254 -2.31 7.32 -14.26
N ASP A 255 -1.26 7.31 -15.01
CA ASP A 255 -0.90 6.30 -16.01
C ASP A 255 0.17 5.31 -15.55
N CYS A 256 0.65 5.46 -14.31
CA CYS A 256 1.68 4.62 -13.69
C CYS A 256 1.16 4.04 -12.37
N ALA A 257 1.40 2.77 -12.11
CA ALA A 257 1.04 2.12 -10.83
C ALA A 257 2.22 2.19 -9.86
N GLY A 258 2.17 3.19 -8.97
CA GLY A 258 3.20 3.47 -7.97
C GLY A 258 4.45 4.15 -8.54
N LEU A 259 5.14 4.89 -7.69
CA LEU A 259 6.42 5.53 -7.97
C LEU A 259 7.53 4.79 -7.22
N VAL A 260 8.72 4.72 -7.80
CA VAL A 260 9.93 4.18 -7.15
C VAL A 260 10.95 5.30 -7.00
N LEU A 261 11.50 5.42 -5.80
CA LEU A 261 12.54 6.37 -5.45
C LEU A 261 13.75 5.63 -4.89
N ASP A 262 14.91 5.85 -5.48
CA ASP A 262 16.18 5.37 -4.93
C ASP A 262 16.76 6.39 -3.97
N ARG A 263 16.88 5.99 -2.69
CA ARG A 263 17.48 6.84 -1.65
C ARG A 263 18.73 6.17 -1.06
N PRO A 264 19.65 6.92 -0.45
CA PRO A 264 20.89 6.37 0.10
C PRO A 264 20.70 5.28 1.17
N TYR A 265 19.49 5.18 1.72
CA TYR A 265 19.12 4.25 2.79
C TYR A 265 18.21 3.10 2.33
N GLY A 266 17.76 3.09 1.07
CA GLY A 266 16.92 2.04 0.51
C GLY A 266 16.05 2.52 -0.63
N ARG A 267 15.36 1.60 -1.29
CA ARG A 267 14.42 1.87 -2.38
C ARG A 267 12.99 1.99 -1.83
N ILE A 268 12.35 3.13 -2.08
CA ILE A 268 11.02 3.47 -1.58
C ILE A 268 10.01 3.33 -2.72
N GLY A 269 8.96 2.55 -2.49
CA GLY A 269 7.76 2.53 -3.32
C GLY A 269 6.71 3.49 -2.75
N VAL A 270 6.14 4.35 -3.58
CA VAL A 270 5.09 5.30 -3.19
C VAL A 270 3.79 4.93 -3.87
N LEU A 271 2.72 4.85 -3.09
CA LEU A 271 1.35 4.67 -3.55
C LEU A 271 0.39 5.47 -2.65
N LEU A 272 -0.85 5.66 -3.05
CA LEU A 272 -1.80 6.51 -2.32
C LEU A 272 -3.03 5.71 -1.84
N GLY A 273 -3.32 5.82 -0.56
CA GLY A 273 -4.55 5.37 0.08
C GLY A 273 -4.99 3.95 -0.30
N ASN A 274 -6.12 3.86 -1.00
CA ASN A 274 -6.73 2.57 -1.38
C ASN A 274 -5.91 1.71 -2.34
N GLU A 275 -4.85 2.23 -2.97
CA GLU A 275 -4.03 1.46 -3.90
C GLU A 275 -3.31 0.27 -3.22
N ILE A 276 -3.09 0.34 -1.91
CA ILE A 276 -2.54 -0.78 -1.12
C ILE A 276 -3.42 -2.04 -1.18
N PHE A 277 -4.74 -1.87 -1.35
CA PHE A 277 -5.68 -2.99 -1.42
C PHE A 277 -5.82 -3.59 -2.83
N ILE A 278 -5.28 -2.91 -3.84
CA ILE A 278 -5.21 -3.44 -5.20
C ILE A 278 -3.93 -4.27 -5.28
N THR A 279 -4.05 -5.56 -5.01
CA THR A 279 -2.94 -6.52 -4.82
C THR A 279 -1.81 -6.37 -5.84
N GLU A 280 -2.15 -5.98 -7.06
CA GLU A 280 -1.20 -5.81 -8.16
C GLU A 280 -0.24 -4.63 -7.93
N VAL A 281 -0.68 -3.53 -7.29
CA VAL A 281 0.15 -2.33 -7.11
C VAL A 281 1.31 -2.57 -6.13
N PRO A 282 1.09 -2.99 -4.87
CA PRO A 282 2.20 -3.28 -3.97
C PRO A 282 3.06 -4.44 -4.49
N ARG A 283 2.47 -5.43 -5.18
CA ARG A 283 3.22 -6.51 -5.80
C ARG A 283 4.17 -6.01 -6.88
N LEU A 284 3.73 -5.05 -7.68
CA LEU A 284 4.55 -4.42 -8.70
C LEU A 284 5.76 -3.68 -8.09
N LEU A 285 5.52 -2.90 -7.03
CA LEU A 285 6.57 -2.20 -6.31
C LEU A 285 7.57 -3.16 -5.66
N ALA A 286 7.08 -4.25 -5.06
CA ALA A 286 7.94 -5.31 -4.55
C ALA A 286 8.81 -5.95 -5.67
N ASN A 287 8.23 -6.22 -6.84
CA ASN A 287 8.99 -6.75 -7.99
C ASN A 287 10.03 -5.75 -8.53
N ARG A 288 9.82 -4.45 -8.33
CA ARG A 288 10.79 -3.39 -8.63
C ARG A 288 11.88 -3.26 -7.57
N GLY A 289 11.85 -4.09 -6.52
CA GLY A 289 12.85 -4.15 -5.46
C GLY A 289 12.70 -3.07 -4.41
N CYS A 290 11.48 -2.56 -4.18
CA CYS A 290 11.25 -1.62 -3.08
C CYS A 290 11.39 -2.32 -1.73
N ASP A 291 12.19 -1.72 -0.85
CA ASP A 291 12.41 -2.15 0.52
C ASP A 291 11.28 -1.66 1.45
N ILE A 292 10.70 -0.52 1.09
CA ILE A 292 9.72 0.20 1.90
C ILE A 292 8.57 0.64 1.00
N LEU A 293 7.34 0.57 1.51
CA LEU A 293 6.18 1.24 0.93
C LEU A 293 5.80 2.44 1.77
N ALA A 294 5.85 3.63 1.18
CA ALA A 294 5.34 4.86 1.76
C ALA A 294 3.91 5.10 1.22
N ILE A 295 2.96 5.21 2.13
CA ILE A 295 1.53 5.23 1.79
C ILE A 295 0.86 6.42 2.46
N PRO A 296 0.93 7.63 1.88
CA PRO A 296 0.02 8.69 2.27
C PRO A 296 -1.43 8.20 2.16
N ALA A 297 -2.18 8.29 3.24
CA ALA A 297 -3.58 7.85 3.28
C ALA A 297 -4.43 8.82 4.08
N VAL A 298 -5.72 8.89 3.74
CA VAL A 298 -6.75 9.52 4.59
C VAL A 298 -7.58 8.43 5.23
N GLU A 299 -8.00 8.67 6.47
CA GLU A 299 -8.86 7.74 7.18
C GLU A 299 -10.16 7.52 6.40
N ASN A 300 -10.43 6.28 6.06
CA ASN A 300 -11.71 5.88 5.53
C ASN A 300 -12.54 5.32 6.70
N PRO A 301 -13.70 5.92 7.06
CA PRO A 301 -14.52 5.45 8.17
C PRO A 301 -14.99 3.99 8.03
N SER A 302 -14.90 3.42 6.83
CA SER A 302 -15.18 2.00 6.57
C SER A 302 -13.97 1.07 6.74
N CYS A 303 -12.78 1.61 7.06
CA CYS A 303 -11.64 0.76 7.42
C CYS A 303 -11.73 0.47 8.93
N PRO A 304 -11.88 -0.80 9.35
CA PRO A 304 -11.91 -1.10 10.79
C PRO A 304 -10.60 -0.65 11.43
N PRO A 305 -10.66 -0.02 12.64
CA PRO A 305 -9.46 0.31 13.39
C PRO A 305 -8.74 -0.99 13.76
N GLY A 306 -7.48 -1.06 13.44
CA GLY A 306 -6.60 -2.13 13.94
C GLY A 306 -6.27 -3.19 12.89
N ILE A 307 -5.38 -2.83 11.99
CA ILE A 307 -4.33 -3.75 11.53
C ILE A 307 -3.06 -3.23 12.21
N PRO A 308 -2.44 -3.99 13.11
CA PRO A 308 -1.16 -3.62 13.73
C PRO A 308 -0.06 -3.54 12.68
#